data_6db2855388997b3477216e16d1e2483e
#
_entry.id   6db2855388997b3477216e16d1e2483e
#
_cell.length_a   1.000
_cell.length_b   1.000
_cell.length_c   1.000
_cell.angle_alpha   90.00
_cell.angle_beta   90.00
_cell.angle_gamma   90.00
#
_symmetry.space_group_name_H-M   'P 1'
#
loop_
_entity.id
_entity.type
_entity.pdbx_description
1 polymer ?
#
loop_
_entity_poly.entity_id
_entity_poly.type
_entity_poly.pdbx_seq_one_letter_code
_entity_poly.pdbx_strand_id
1 'polypeptide(L)'
;STPHGMIAVGGQDCVFCAVVLPGEKTVETEIRKSVVTAKTSAPLVCGKFVSATEDENGSLQSIRFKNTETFNFGYDIVDEIARREPKKLAMLHLDANKTERRFTFKDMKDMSNQYANYFTSLGIKKGDKVMLVLKRHYQFWPAMVALHKLGAVAIPVTNQLKVHDFVYRYNAAGVSAILCTADGDTADLAEAAAAECPQVITKILVGGSKKGWHNLDAEYSLFTRHLERPADASAGEDTALMFFTSGTTGNPKMAAHKHTYALGHYVTAKYWHCCERNGLHLTISDTGWGKSLWGKLYGQWLCEGAVFVYDFDRFDENDILPMFAKYNITTFCAPPTMLRMLIRGDLSKYDLSSIHHMTTAGEALNPEVFKKFKEATGLEIMEGFGQTETTLTIANLVGTTPKLGSMGKASPQYDIDIVDTEGNSVAPGEVGEIVIHTQKDTPCGLYKEYYLDEEKTKDAWYDGMYHTGDTAWRDEDGYIFYVSRIDDVIKSSGYRIGPFEIESVIMELPYVVECGVSAVPDPVRGQVVKASIVLTKGTEGTEELKKEIQNYVKENTAPYKYPRVVVFCDSLPKTISGKIMRNKL
;
A
#
# COMPACT_ATOMS: atom_id res chain seq x y z
N SER A 1 -13.29 34.79 -29.94
CA SER A 1 -13.46 33.50 -29.30
C SER A 1 -14.35 32.63 -30.15
N THR A 2 -13.74 31.77 -30.92
CA THR A 2 -14.45 30.81 -31.78
C THR A 2 -14.10 29.41 -31.33
N PRO A 3 -15.01 28.44 -31.41
CA PRO A 3 -14.83 27.13 -30.87
C PRO A 3 -13.82 26.32 -31.67
N HIS A 4 -12.97 25.65 -30.98
CA HIS A 4 -12.09 24.64 -31.53
C HIS A 4 -12.92 23.42 -31.92
N GLY A 5 -13.00 23.11 -33.20
CA GLY A 5 -13.66 21.91 -33.67
C GLY A 5 -12.68 20.73 -33.60
N MET A 6 -12.95 19.78 -32.72
CA MET A 6 -12.35 18.44 -32.84
C MET A 6 -13.21 17.62 -33.79
N ILE A 7 -12.61 17.05 -34.81
CA ILE A 7 -13.25 16.03 -35.63
C ILE A 7 -12.58 14.70 -35.27
N ALA A 8 -13.29 13.88 -34.54
CA ALA A 8 -12.93 12.49 -34.37
C ALA A 8 -13.50 11.71 -35.56
N VAL A 9 -12.67 11.12 -36.36
CA VAL A 9 -13.08 10.18 -37.40
C VAL A 9 -12.89 8.78 -36.82
N GLY A 10 -14.01 8.17 -36.44
CA GLY A 10 -14.03 6.84 -35.89
C GLY A 10 -13.68 5.77 -36.92
N GLY A 11 -12.75 4.98 -36.59
CA GLY A 11 -12.27 3.75 -37.17
C GLY A 11 -11.13 3.29 -36.29
N GLN A 12 -10.90 2.02 -36.16
CA GLN A 12 -9.98 1.43 -35.17
C GLN A 12 -8.55 2.01 -35.14
N ASP A 13 -8.20 2.99 -35.99
CA ASP A 13 -6.80 3.33 -36.20
C ASP A 13 -6.41 4.82 -36.25
N CYS A 14 -7.28 5.81 -36.03
CA CYS A 14 -6.82 7.20 -36.15
C CYS A 14 -7.57 8.22 -35.31
N VAL A 15 -6.84 9.00 -34.52
CA VAL A 15 -7.30 10.26 -33.93
C VAL A 15 -6.49 11.39 -34.55
N PHE A 16 -7.17 12.36 -35.20
CA PHE A 16 -6.53 13.58 -35.70
C PHE A 16 -7.03 14.77 -34.90
N CYS A 17 -6.12 15.57 -34.37
CA CYS A 17 -6.43 16.91 -33.91
C CYS A 17 -5.95 17.93 -34.94
N ALA A 18 -6.86 18.66 -35.57
CA ALA A 18 -6.53 19.84 -36.35
C ALA A 18 -6.97 21.09 -35.57
N VAL A 19 -6.03 21.98 -35.30
CA VAL A 19 -6.32 23.30 -34.75
C VAL A 19 -6.42 24.28 -35.91
N VAL A 20 -7.61 24.81 -36.18
CA VAL A 20 -7.83 25.89 -37.16
C VAL A 20 -7.82 27.20 -36.42
N LEU A 21 -6.83 28.04 -36.68
CA LEU A 21 -6.80 29.42 -36.18
C LEU A 21 -7.69 30.35 -37.05
N PRO A 22 -8.48 31.23 -36.45
CA PRO A 22 -9.30 32.15 -37.22
C PRO A 22 -8.43 33.23 -37.86
N GLY A 23 -8.54 33.42 -39.19
CA GLY A 23 -8.10 34.63 -39.86
C GLY A 23 -7.09 34.52 -40.97
N GLU A 24 -6.68 33.35 -41.41
CA GLU A 24 -5.85 33.24 -42.60
C GLU A 24 -6.61 32.67 -43.81
N LYS A 25 -6.37 33.27 -44.96
CA LYS A 25 -6.90 32.82 -46.25
C LYS A 25 -6.48 31.38 -46.46
N THR A 26 -7.44 30.58 -46.94
CA THR A 26 -7.24 29.21 -47.37
C THR A 26 -5.99 29.07 -48.23
N VAL A 27 -4.91 28.60 -47.64
CA VAL A 27 -3.85 27.94 -48.36
C VAL A 27 -4.28 26.47 -48.42
N GLU A 28 -4.49 25.97 -49.62
CA GLU A 28 -4.62 24.53 -49.84
C GLU A 28 -3.30 23.88 -49.43
N THR A 29 -3.21 23.55 -48.14
CA THR A 29 -2.11 22.71 -47.66
C THR A 29 -2.52 21.28 -47.96
N GLU A 30 -1.83 20.65 -48.91
CA GLU A 30 -1.88 19.19 -49.02
C GLU A 30 -1.64 18.58 -47.62
N ILE A 31 -2.71 18.12 -47.01
CA ILE A 31 -2.60 17.31 -45.81
C ILE A 31 -1.95 16.00 -46.26
N ARG A 32 -0.63 15.91 -46.18
CA ARG A 32 0.04 14.62 -46.22
C ARG A 32 -0.58 13.79 -45.12
N LYS A 33 -1.35 12.78 -45.49
CA LYS A 33 -1.78 11.71 -44.61
C LYS A 33 -0.52 11.01 -44.09
N SER A 34 0.11 11.55 -43.08
CA SER A 34 1.01 10.77 -42.25
C SER A 34 0.08 9.85 -41.43
N VAL A 35 -0.11 8.66 -41.95
CA VAL A 35 -0.66 7.55 -41.19
C VAL A 35 0.36 7.30 -40.08
N VAL A 36 0.20 7.96 -38.95
CA VAL A 36 0.79 7.51 -37.70
C VAL A 36 -0.01 6.25 -37.36
N THR A 37 0.44 5.12 -37.90
CA THR A 37 0.05 3.83 -37.36
C THR A 37 0.42 3.93 -35.88
N ALA A 38 -0.57 4.13 -35.01
CA ALA A 38 -0.40 3.89 -33.60
C ALA A 38 0.18 2.48 -33.54
N LYS A 39 1.46 2.36 -33.20
CA LYS A 39 2.04 1.06 -32.86
C LYS A 39 1.16 0.58 -31.71
N THR A 40 0.27 -0.36 -31.99
CA THR A 40 -0.45 -1.07 -30.95
C THR A 40 0.63 -1.56 -30.00
N SER A 41 0.70 -0.97 -28.83
CA SER A 41 1.71 -1.37 -27.85
C SER A 41 1.51 -2.85 -27.59
N ALA A 42 2.57 -3.65 -27.67
CA ALA A 42 2.48 -5.08 -27.42
C ALA A 42 1.72 -5.31 -26.10
N PRO A 43 0.87 -6.34 -26.01
CA PRO A 43 0.09 -6.59 -24.79
C PRO A 43 1.02 -6.75 -23.59
N LEU A 44 0.56 -6.36 -22.41
CA LEU A 44 1.32 -6.51 -21.16
C LEU A 44 1.67 -7.99 -20.93
N VAL A 45 2.84 -8.24 -20.35
CA VAL A 45 3.31 -9.61 -20.01
C VAL A 45 2.30 -10.31 -19.10
N CYS A 46 1.74 -9.58 -18.13
CA CYS A 46 0.73 -10.12 -17.21
C CYS A 46 -0.57 -10.58 -17.89
N GLY A 47 -0.83 -10.19 -19.14
CA GLY A 47 -2.01 -10.61 -19.91
C GLY A 47 -2.13 -12.13 -20.09
N LYS A 48 -1.05 -12.88 -19.90
CA LYS A 48 -1.07 -14.34 -19.78
C LYS A 48 -1.87 -14.83 -18.55
N PHE A 49 -1.87 -14.02 -17.48
CA PHE A 49 -2.43 -14.39 -16.17
C PHE A 49 -3.65 -13.56 -15.78
N VAL A 50 -3.81 -12.37 -16.34
CA VAL A 50 -4.88 -11.42 -15.99
C VAL A 50 -5.68 -11.08 -17.25
N SER A 51 -7.00 -11.12 -17.11
CA SER A 51 -7.95 -10.65 -18.13
C SER A 51 -8.97 -9.74 -17.44
N ALA A 52 -9.01 -8.48 -17.84
CA ALA A 52 -9.95 -7.48 -17.32
C ALA A 52 -10.85 -6.97 -18.44
N THR A 53 -12.10 -6.66 -18.12
CA THR A 53 -13.02 -5.96 -19.01
C THR A 53 -13.25 -4.56 -18.49
N GLU A 54 -13.22 -3.60 -19.37
CA GLU A 54 -13.39 -2.18 -19.08
C GLU A 54 -14.60 -1.64 -19.86
N ASP A 55 -15.26 -0.62 -19.31
CA ASP A 55 -16.25 0.13 -20.08
C ASP A 55 -15.56 1.14 -21.03
N GLU A 56 -16.38 1.94 -21.73
CA GLU A 56 -15.90 2.97 -22.67
C GLU A 56 -15.03 4.05 -22.03
N ASN A 57 -15.12 4.22 -20.70
CA ASN A 57 -14.34 5.19 -19.92
C ASN A 57 -13.10 4.59 -19.28
N GLY A 58 -12.83 3.30 -19.52
CA GLY A 58 -11.71 2.58 -18.91
C GLY A 58 -11.95 2.12 -17.47
N SER A 59 -13.20 2.18 -16.98
CA SER A 59 -13.55 1.69 -15.64
C SER A 59 -13.65 0.19 -15.62
N LEU A 60 -13.03 -0.44 -14.62
CA LEU A 60 -13.02 -1.89 -14.46
C LEU A 60 -14.42 -2.44 -14.21
N GLN A 61 -14.91 -3.32 -15.09
CA GLN A 61 -16.18 -4.00 -14.95
C GLN A 61 -16.02 -5.41 -14.37
N SER A 62 -15.03 -6.15 -14.83
CA SER A 62 -14.71 -7.47 -14.30
C SER A 62 -13.24 -7.81 -14.48
N ILE A 63 -12.76 -8.74 -13.64
CA ILE A 63 -11.40 -9.25 -13.73
C ILE A 63 -11.41 -10.77 -13.54
N ARG A 64 -10.56 -11.47 -14.26
CA ARG A 64 -10.33 -12.91 -14.13
C ARG A 64 -8.85 -13.21 -14.10
N PHE A 65 -8.46 -14.10 -13.21
CA PHE A 65 -7.12 -14.67 -13.15
C PHE A 65 -7.11 -16.05 -13.78
N LYS A 66 -6.05 -16.37 -14.52
CA LYS A 66 -5.91 -17.63 -15.27
C LYS A 66 -4.48 -18.13 -15.20
N ASN A 67 -4.26 -19.42 -15.40
CA ASN A 67 -2.93 -20.06 -15.31
C ASN A 67 -2.21 -19.76 -13.98
N THR A 68 -2.98 -19.56 -12.92
CA THR A 68 -2.48 -19.14 -11.61
C THR A 68 -1.66 -20.23 -10.93
N GLU A 69 -1.92 -21.49 -11.24
CA GLU A 69 -1.26 -22.67 -10.70
C GLU A 69 0.25 -22.71 -11.01
N THR A 70 0.66 -22.12 -12.12
CA THR A 70 2.05 -22.07 -12.55
C THR A 70 2.72 -20.72 -12.31
N PHE A 71 2.00 -19.74 -11.79
CA PHE A 71 2.47 -18.37 -11.69
C PHE A 71 3.59 -18.21 -10.66
N ASN A 72 4.70 -17.61 -11.10
CA ASN A 72 5.79 -17.12 -10.26
C ASN A 72 6.23 -15.74 -10.75
N PHE A 73 6.12 -14.74 -9.89
CA PHE A 73 6.39 -13.33 -10.26
C PHE A 73 7.79 -13.10 -10.85
N GLY A 74 8.80 -13.78 -10.32
CA GLY A 74 10.18 -13.64 -10.78
C GLY A 74 10.36 -14.11 -12.24
N TYR A 75 9.92 -15.32 -12.52
CA TYR A 75 10.08 -15.93 -13.84
C TYR A 75 9.08 -15.39 -14.86
N ASP A 76 7.80 -15.30 -14.47
CA ASP A 76 6.72 -15.02 -15.42
C ASP A 76 6.53 -13.53 -15.71
N ILE A 77 6.98 -12.64 -14.82
CA ILE A 77 6.85 -11.18 -15.01
C ILE A 77 8.22 -10.55 -15.22
N VAL A 78 9.10 -10.60 -14.21
CA VAL A 78 10.39 -9.87 -14.27
C VAL A 78 11.28 -10.37 -15.39
N ASP A 79 11.46 -11.68 -15.50
CA ASP A 79 12.32 -12.28 -16.53
C ASP A 79 11.73 -12.11 -17.93
N GLU A 80 10.41 -12.20 -18.05
CA GLU A 80 9.75 -12.06 -19.35
C GLU A 80 9.76 -10.61 -19.86
N ILE A 81 9.58 -9.61 -18.97
CA ILE A 81 9.76 -8.20 -19.35
C ILE A 81 11.23 -7.96 -19.75
N ALA A 82 12.18 -8.47 -18.96
CA ALA A 82 13.61 -8.36 -19.27
C ALA A 82 13.97 -8.99 -20.63
N ARG A 83 13.32 -10.09 -21.01
CA ARG A 83 13.50 -10.73 -22.31
C ARG A 83 12.94 -9.90 -23.45
N ARG A 84 11.76 -9.29 -23.27
CA ARG A 84 11.05 -8.51 -24.30
C ARG A 84 11.63 -7.10 -24.46
N GLU A 85 11.85 -6.42 -23.34
CA GLU A 85 12.28 -5.02 -23.29
C GLU A 85 13.45 -4.85 -22.28
N PRO A 86 14.66 -5.38 -22.57
CA PRO A 86 15.76 -5.45 -21.61
C PRO A 86 16.20 -4.08 -21.06
N LYS A 87 16.05 -3.02 -21.86
CA LYS A 87 16.43 -1.64 -21.48
C LYS A 87 15.30 -0.86 -20.77
N LYS A 88 14.12 -1.45 -20.60
CA LYS A 88 13.00 -0.81 -19.94
C LYS A 88 13.33 -0.54 -18.48
N LEU A 89 13.09 0.70 -18.03
CA LEU A 89 13.31 1.08 -16.64
C LEU A 89 12.36 0.29 -15.73
N ALA A 90 12.91 -0.33 -14.70
CA ALA A 90 12.16 -0.99 -13.64
C ALA A 90 12.13 -0.14 -12.37
N MET A 91 13.25 0.52 -12.04
CA MET A 91 13.37 1.33 -10.83
C MET A 91 14.36 2.48 -11.02
N LEU A 92 14.00 3.65 -10.50
CA LEU A 92 14.90 4.76 -10.24
C LEU A 92 15.04 4.91 -8.72
N HIS A 93 16.25 4.75 -8.21
CA HIS A 93 16.55 4.78 -6.78
C HIS A 93 17.48 5.94 -6.43
N LEU A 94 17.14 6.64 -5.35
CA LEU A 94 18.00 7.62 -4.70
C LEU A 94 18.31 7.13 -3.29
N ASP A 95 19.58 7.09 -2.90
CA ASP A 95 19.96 6.87 -1.51
C ASP A 95 19.85 8.17 -0.67
N ALA A 96 20.14 8.08 0.63
CA ALA A 96 20.10 9.22 1.54
C ALA A 96 21.04 10.38 1.12
N ASN A 97 22.10 10.07 0.39
CA ASN A 97 23.05 11.06 -0.18
C ASN A 97 22.59 11.57 -1.55
N LYS A 98 21.40 11.17 -2.01
CA LYS A 98 20.85 11.50 -3.33
C LYS A 98 21.65 10.93 -4.50
N THR A 99 22.41 9.85 -4.26
CA THR A 99 23.09 9.11 -5.32
C THR A 99 22.03 8.38 -6.16
N GLU A 100 21.97 8.75 -7.43
CA GLU A 100 20.99 8.19 -8.37
C GLU A 100 21.46 6.85 -8.94
N ARG A 101 20.58 5.87 -8.94
CA ARG A 101 20.77 4.57 -9.60
C ARG A 101 19.55 4.24 -10.44
N ARG A 102 19.78 3.84 -11.68
CA ARG A 102 18.73 3.40 -12.60
C ARG A 102 18.89 1.92 -12.88
N PHE A 103 17.84 1.16 -12.63
CA PHE A 103 17.81 -0.27 -12.89
C PHE A 103 16.79 -0.59 -13.96
N THR A 104 17.23 -1.29 -15.01
CA THR A 104 16.35 -1.86 -16.02
C THR A 104 15.76 -3.19 -15.55
N PHE A 105 14.75 -3.70 -16.26
CA PHE A 105 14.25 -5.06 -15.98
C PHE A 105 15.33 -6.12 -16.22
N LYS A 106 16.25 -5.88 -17.18
CA LYS A 106 17.41 -6.76 -17.35
C LYS A 106 18.32 -6.76 -16.12
N ASP A 107 18.56 -5.59 -15.53
CA ASP A 107 19.36 -5.51 -14.29
C ASP A 107 18.65 -6.24 -13.14
N MET A 108 17.33 -6.09 -12.99
CA MET A 108 16.56 -6.80 -11.98
C MET A 108 16.60 -8.32 -12.17
N LYS A 109 16.47 -8.79 -13.41
CA LYS A 109 16.64 -10.20 -13.74
C LYS A 109 18.04 -10.70 -13.38
N ASP A 110 19.07 -10.03 -13.88
CA ASP A 110 20.46 -10.46 -13.69
C ASP A 110 20.85 -10.47 -12.21
N MET A 111 20.53 -9.41 -11.48
CA MET A 111 20.79 -9.31 -10.05
C MET A 111 19.99 -10.35 -9.25
N SER A 112 18.71 -10.54 -9.52
CA SER A 112 17.91 -11.54 -8.82
C SER A 112 18.41 -12.98 -9.08
N ASN A 113 18.92 -13.26 -10.28
CA ASN A 113 19.54 -14.55 -10.57
C ASN A 113 20.85 -14.74 -9.79
N GLN A 114 21.69 -13.70 -9.74
CA GLN A 114 22.91 -13.72 -8.92
C GLN A 114 22.60 -13.89 -7.43
N TYR A 115 21.60 -13.17 -6.91
CA TYR A 115 21.14 -13.30 -5.53
C TYR A 115 20.60 -14.72 -5.25
N ALA A 116 19.81 -15.30 -6.15
CA ALA A 116 19.29 -16.65 -5.99
C ALA A 116 20.43 -17.68 -5.93
N ASN A 117 21.40 -17.61 -6.83
CA ASN A 117 22.58 -18.47 -6.82
C ASN A 117 23.42 -18.28 -5.55
N TYR A 118 23.60 -17.04 -5.11
CA TYR A 118 24.30 -16.70 -3.88
C TYR A 118 23.57 -17.26 -2.66
N PHE A 119 22.25 -17.04 -2.52
CA PHE A 119 21.45 -17.56 -1.42
C PHE A 119 21.50 -19.10 -1.37
N THR A 120 21.42 -19.75 -2.53
CA THR A 120 21.57 -21.21 -2.62
C THR A 120 22.92 -21.67 -2.09
N SER A 121 24.03 -20.96 -2.40
CA SER A 121 25.36 -21.29 -1.89
C SER A 121 25.48 -21.17 -0.37
N LEU A 122 24.64 -20.33 0.23
CA LEU A 122 24.54 -20.17 1.69
C LEU A 122 23.56 -21.15 2.34
N GLY A 123 22.99 -22.09 1.57
CA GLY A 123 22.08 -23.12 2.06
C GLY A 123 20.60 -22.71 2.11
N ILE A 124 20.23 -21.54 1.62
CA ILE A 124 18.83 -21.10 1.52
C ILE A 124 18.14 -21.88 0.39
N LYS A 125 17.01 -22.47 0.67
CA LYS A 125 16.25 -23.35 -0.24
C LYS A 125 14.75 -23.10 -0.19
N LYS A 126 14.01 -23.76 -1.08
CA LYS A 126 12.54 -23.74 -1.12
C LYS A 126 11.94 -24.02 0.27
N GLY A 127 11.01 -23.17 0.69
CA GLY A 127 10.31 -23.24 1.97
C GLY A 127 11.01 -22.59 3.16
N ASP A 128 12.29 -22.22 3.05
CA ASP A 128 12.99 -21.47 4.09
C ASP A 128 12.39 -20.09 4.28
N LYS A 129 12.38 -19.61 5.52
CA LYS A 129 11.85 -18.29 5.89
C LYS A 129 13.02 -17.33 6.01
N VAL A 130 13.00 -16.30 5.16
CA VAL A 130 14.06 -15.28 5.07
C VAL A 130 13.50 -13.92 5.47
N MET A 131 14.00 -13.39 6.59
CA MET A 131 13.59 -12.06 7.05
C MET A 131 14.37 -10.97 6.32
N LEU A 132 13.66 -9.95 5.85
CA LEU A 132 14.21 -8.79 5.14
C LEU A 132 14.04 -7.52 5.97
N VAL A 133 15.15 -6.93 6.43
CA VAL A 133 15.19 -5.71 7.23
C VAL A 133 16.01 -4.65 6.49
N LEU A 134 15.46 -4.11 5.40
CA LEU A 134 16.23 -3.41 4.38
C LEU A 134 15.82 -1.94 4.16
N LYS A 135 15.03 -1.34 5.05
CA LYS A 135 14.57 0.03 4.87
C LYS A 135 14.01 0.22 3.44
N ARG A 136 14.60 1.12 2.67
CA ARG A 136 14.30 1.32 1.24
C ARG A 136 15.52 1.09 0.35
N HIS A 137 16.51 0.32 0.83
CA HIS A 137 17.71 -0.03 0.05
C HIS A 137 17.33 -0.78 -1.24
N TYR A 138 17.97 -0.44 -2.35
CA TYR A 138 17.65 -1.02 -3.66
C TYR A 138 17.78 -2.55 -3.70
N GLN A 139 18.61 -3.12 -2.84
CA GLN A 139 18.81 -4.57 -2.73
C GLN A 139 17.53 -5.33 -2.35
N PHE A 140 16.54 -4.66 -1.76
CA PHE A 140 15.25 -5.27 -1.43
C PHE A 140 14.56 -5.87 -2.67
N TRP A 141 14.55 -5.18 -3.80
CA TRP A 141 13.84 -5.61 -5.01
C TRP A 141 14.42 -6.87 -5.62
N PRO A 142 15.72 -6.94 -5.98
CA PRO A 142 16.29 -8.19 -6.49
C PRO A 142 16.26 -9.31 -5.45
N ALA A 143 16.33 -9.03 -4.14
CA ALA A 143 16.19 -10.03 -3.09
C ALA A 143 14.78 -10.65 -3.06
N MET A 144 13.72 -9.84 -3.12
CA MET A 144 12.34 -10.33 -3.22
C MET A 144 12.14 -11.23 -4.43
N VAL A 145 12.61 -10.80 -5.60
CA VAL A 145 12.51 -11.58 -6.84
C VAL A 145 13.31 -12.89 -6.74
N ALA A 146 14.51 -12.85 -6.16
CA ALA A 146 15.35 -14.02 -5.95
C ALA A 146 14.67 -15.06 -5.05
N LEU A 147 14.09 -14.61 -3.92
CA LEU A 147 13.39 -15.49 -2.99
C LEU A 147 12.15 -16.12 -3.64
N HIS A 148 11.41 -15.38 -4.46
CA HIS A 148 10.29 -15.94 -5.23
C HIS A 148 10.78 -17.02 -6.22
N LYS A 149 11.91 -16.80 -6.92
CA LYS A 149 12.49 -17.79 -7.83
C LYS A 149 12.94 -19.05 -7.12
N LEU A 150 13.55 -18.90 -5.94
CA LEU A 150 13.97 -20.02 -5.10
C LEU A 150 12.79 -20.75 -4.43
N GLY A 151 11.65 -20.09 -4.30
CA GLY A 151 10.53 -20.58 -3.50
C GLY A 151 10.78 -20.48 -1.99
N ALA A 152 11.71 -19.64 -1.57
CA ALA A 152 11.87 -19.25 -0.17
C ALA A 152 10.84 -18.18 0.20
N VAL A 153 10.35 -18.21 1.44
CA VAL A 153 9.31 -17.32 1.91
C VAL A 153 9.95 -16.03 2.40
N ALA A 154 9.63 -14.90 1.75
CA ALA A 154 10.10 -13.58 2.15
C ALA A 154 9.29 -13.05 3.34
N ILE A 155 9.96 -12.48 4.34
CA ILE A 155 9.33 -11.86 5.52
C ILE A 155 9.88 -10.43 5.67
N PRO A 156 9.31 -9.45 4.95
CA PRO A 156 9.69 -8.05 5.12
C PRO A 156 9.28 -7.54 6.50
N VAL A 157 10.21 -6.87 7.20
CA VAL A 157 9.96 -6.23 8.49
C VAL A 157 10.68 -4.88 8.57
N THR A 158 10.18 -4.00 9.44
CA THR A 158 10.79 -2.68 9.66
C THR A 158 12.11 -2.79 10.42
N ASN A 159 13.01 -1.84 10.19
CA ASN A 159 14.27 -1.69 10.93
C ASN A 159 14.08 -1.12 12.36
N GLN A 160 12.84 -0.81 12.77
CA GLN A 160 12.55 -0.26 14.09
C GLN A 160 12.35 -1.33 15.18
N LEU A 161 12.56 -2.61 14.85
CA LEU A 161 12.42 -3.72 15.79
C LEU A 161 13.47 -3.64 16.89
N LYS A 162 13.08 -4.08 18.10
CA LYS A 162 13.97 -4.29 19.25
C LYS A 162 14.32 -5.76 19.40
N VAL A 163 15.26 -6.12 20.26
CA VAL A 163 15.72 -7.51 20.44
C VAL A 163 14.55 -8.46 20.67
N HIS A 164 13.63 -8.15 21.60
CA HIS A 164 12.47 -9.00 21.89
C HIS A 164 11.52 -9.17 20.67
N ASP A 165 11.43 -8.15 19.82
CA ASP A 165 10.64 -8.22 18.60
C ASP A 165 11.25 -9.17 17.57
N PHE A 166 12.57 -9.15 17.43
CA PHE A 166 13.30 -10.09 16.60
C PHE A 166 13.19 -11.52 17.13
N VAL A 167 13.42 -11.74 18.43
CA VAL A 167 13.31 -13.07 19.07
C VAL A 167 11.92 -13.65 18.83
N TYR A 168 10.88 -12.87 19.08
CA TYR A 168 9.50 -13.32 18.80
C TYR A 168 9.33 -13.77 17.35
N ARG A 169 9.73 -12.92 16.39
CA ARG A 169 9.52 -13.19 14.96
C ARG A 169 10.36 -14.34 14.45
N TYR A 170 11.60 -14.47 14.90
CA TYR A 170 12.47 -15.60 14.56
C TYR A 170 11.84 -16.92 14.97
N ASN A 171 11.32 -16.99 16.19
CA ASN A 171 10.71 -18.21 16.71
C ASN A 171 9.34 -18.48 16.07
N ALA A 172 8.48 -17.48 16.01
CA ALA A 172 7.13 -17.63 15.51
C ALA A 172 7.08 -18.07 14.03
N ALA A 173 7.96 -17.51 13.19
CA ALA A 173 8.01 -17.87 11.77
C ALA A 173 8.99 -19.01 11.45
N GLY A 174 9.84 -19.40 12.38
CA GLY A 174 10.93 -20.34 12.10
C GLY A 174 11.94 -19.76 11.10
N VAL A 175 12.35 -18.52 11.31
CA VAL A 175 13.29 -17.82 10.42
C VAL A 175 14.64 -18.52 10.44
N SER A 176 15.16 -18.89 9.27
CA SER A 176 16.47 -19.54 9.12
C SER A 176 17.56 -18.61 8.59
N ALA A 177 17.15 -17.51 7.91
CA ALA A 177 18.07 -16.54 7.35
C ALA A 177 17.54 -15.11 7.50
N ILE A 178 18.46 -14.14 7.58
CA ILE A 178 18.14 -12.71 7.63
C ILE A 178 19.02 -11.94 6.66
N LEU A 179 18.40 -11.03 5.88
CA LEU A 179 19.04 -9.93 5.18
C LEU A 179 18.77 -8.65 5.97
N CYS A 180 19.84 -7.99 6.45
CA CYS A 180 19.72 -6.85 7.34
C CYS A 180 20.55 -5.66 6.84
N THR A 181 20.02 -4.46 7.01
CA THR A 181 20.78 -3.21 6.79
C THR A 181 21.91 -3.07 7.82
N ALA A 182 23.02 -2.49 7.39
CA ALA A 182 24.09 -2.06 8.28
C ALA A 182 23.80 -0.69 8.95
N ASP A 183 22.70 -0.04 8.59
CA ASP A 183 22.36 1.28 9.12
C ASP A 183 21.94 1.21 10.60
N GLY A 184 22.53 2.13 11.39
CA GLY A 184 22.22 2.25 12.81
C GLY A 184 22.60 1.02 13.63
N ASP A 185 21.76 0.68 14.60
CA ASP A 185 21.94 -0.46 15.51
C ASP A 185 21.18 -1.74 15.07
N THR A 186 20.53 -1.70 13.90
CA THR A 186 19.62 -2.77 13.44
C THR A 186 20.31 -4.14 13.40
N ALA A 187 21.52 -4.21 12.83
CA ALA A 187 22.26 -5.49 12.74
C ALA A 187 22.76 -5.99 14.11
N ASP A 188 23.04 -5.09 15.06
CA ASP A 188 23.44 -5.45 16.42
C ASP A 188 22.26 -6.03 17.22
N LEU A 189 21.07 -5.41 17.06
CA LEU A 189 19.83 -5.90 17.67
C LEU A 189 19.42 -7.27 17.10
N ALA A 190 19.55 -7.44 15.78
CA ALA A 190 19.27 -8.70 15.09
C ALA A 190 20.26 -9.82 15.54
N GLU A 191 21.55 -9.49 15.72
CA GLU A 191 22.58 -10.41 16.22
C GLU A 191 22.29 -10.82 17.65
N ALA A 192 21.97 -9.87 18.53
CA ALA A 192 21.63 -10.16 19.92
C ALA A 192 20.43 -11.13 20.02
N ALA A 193 19.41 -10.91 19.19
CA ALA A 193 18.26 -11.80 19.10
C ALA A 193 18.63 -13.20 18.53
N ALA A 194 19.51 -13.26 17.53
CA ALA A 194 19.95 -14.53 16.94
C ALA A 194 20.75 -15.39 17.93
N ALA A 195 21.39 -14.79 18.92
CA ALA A 195 22.06 -15.54 20.00
C ALA A 195 21.08 -16.38 20.85
N GLU A 196 19.81 -15.95 20.92
CA GLU A 196 18.72 -16.68 21.58
C GLU A 196 17.96 -17.63 20.64
N CYS A 197 18.23 -17.56 19.33
CA CYS A 197 17.48 -18.24 18.27
C CYS A 197 18.43 -19.02 17.34
N PRO A 198 18.91 -20.22 17.75
CA PRO A 198 19.95 -20.99 17.04
C PRO A 198 19.54 -21.44 15.62
N GLN A 199 18.25 -21.39 15.29
CA GLN A 199 17.77 -21.70 13.95
C GLN A 199 18.11 -20.60 12.92
N VAL A 200 18.47 -19.37 13.34
CA VAL A 200 18.92 -18.29 12.46
C VAL A 200 20.38 -18.50 12.10
N ILE A 201 20.61 -19.33 11.09
CA ILE A 201 21.94 -19.79 10.71
C ILE A 201 22.63 -18.82 9.77
N THR A 202 21.90 -18.27 8.78
CA THR A 202 22.46 -17.44 7.71
C THR A 202 22.14 -15.97 7.97
N LYS A 203 23.20 -15.18 8.17
CA LYS A 203 23.09 -13.74 8.42
C LYS A 203 23.82 -12.97 7.33
N ILE A 204 23.10 -12.13 6.59
CA ILE A 204 23.59 -11.39 5.42
C ILE A 204 23.40 -9.90 5.69
N LEU A 205 24.46 -9.12 5.52
CA LEU A 205 24.46 -7.68 5.72
C LEU A 205 24.45 -6.93 4.38
N VAL A 206 23.73 -5.83 4.35
CA VAL A 206 23.63 -4.91 3.22
C VAL A 206 24.14 -3.54 3.64
N GLY A 207 25.00 -2.93 2.81
CA GLY A 207 25.55 -1.59 3.04
C GLY A 207 26.72 -1.53 4.01
N GLY A 208 27.30 -2.66 4.38
CA GLY A 208 28.44 -2.69 5.31
C GLY A 208 29.03 -4.08 5.51
N SER A 209 29.87 -4.21 6.53
CA SER A 209 30.48 -5.48 6.93
C SER A 209 30.41 -5.68 8.44
N LYS A 210 30.20 -6.92 8.88
CA LYS A 210 30.14 -7.32 10.28
C LYS A 210 30.72 -8.72 10.44
N LYS A 211 31.55 -8.93 11.46
CA LYS A 211 32.15 -10.24 11.73
C LYS A 211 31.05 -11.29 11.96
N GLY A 212 31.16 -12.41 11.28
CA GLY A 212 30.18 -13.50 11.35
C GLY A 212 28.93 -13.31 10.49
N TRP A 213 28.91 -12.26 9.68
CA TRP A 213 27.89 -11.98 8.69
C TRP A 213 28.49 -12.02 7.28
N HIS A 214 27.73 -12.53 6.32
CA HIS A 214 28.04 -12.41 4.91
C HIS A 214 27.81 -10.98 4.43
N ASN A 215 28.57 -10.52 3.43
CA ASN A 215 28.41 -9.19 2.84
C ASN A 215 27.80 -9.31 1.46
N LEU A 216 26.51 -8.99 1.34
CA LEU A 216 25.78 -9.11 0.08
C LEU A 216 26.47 -8.34 -1.04
N ASP A 217 26.81 -7.06 -0.81
CA ASP A 217 27.32 -6.15 -1.84
C ASP A 217 28.69 -6.59 -2.38
N ALA A 218 29.51 -7.24 -1.56
CA ALA A 218 30.82 -7.77 -1.96
C ALA A 218 30.74 -9.14 -2.63
N GLU A 219 29.75 -9.97 -2.25
CA GLU A 219 29.77 -11.40 -2.57
C GLU A 219 28.87 -11.79 -3.75
N TYR A 220 27.67 -11.17 -3.90
CA TYR A 220 26.68 -11.61 -4.90
C TYR A 220 27.18 -11.55 -6.34
N SER A 221 28.02 -10.56 -6.66
CA SER A 221 28.53 -10.36 -8.02
C SER A 221 29.45 -11.46 -8.51
N LEU A 222 29.96 -12.29 -7.61
CA LEU A 222 30.79 -13.46 -7.91
C LEU A 222 29.99 -14.62 -8.51
N PHE A 223 28.65 -14.55 -8.41
CA PHE A 223 27.77 -15.61 -8.87
C PHE A 223 27.26 -15.36 -10.29
N THR A 224 26.92 -16.45 -10.99
CA THR A 224 26.40 -16.38 -12.34
C THR A 224 25.05 -15.66 -12.44
N ARG A 225 24.83 -14.93 -13.52
CA ARG A 225 23.54 -14.31 -13.89
C ARG A 225 22.58 -15.30 -14.56
N HIS A 226 23.02 -16.54 -14.79
CA HIS A 226 22.18 -17.60 -15.35
C HIS A 226 21.46 -18.33 -14.24
N LEU A 227 20.14 -18.46 -14.36
CA LEU A 227 19.29 -19.26 -13.48
C LEU A 227 18.16 -19.85 -14.32
N GLU A 228 18.11 -21.18 -14.37
CA GLU A 228 17.00 -21.89 -15.00
C GLU A 228 15.84 -22.07 -14.01
N ARG A 229 14.62 -22.02 -14.53
CA ARG A 229 13.44 -22.34 -13.74
C ARG A 229 13.39 -23.85 -13.50
N PRO A 230 13.46 -24.34 -12.25
CA PRO A 230 13.30 -25.75 -11.97
C PRO A 230 11.91 -26.27 -12.36
N ALA A 231 11.81 -27.55 -12.69
CA ALA A 231 10.51 -28.15 -13.02
C ALA A 231 9.52 -28.12 -11.85
N ASP A 232 10.04 -28.17 -10.62
CA ASP A 232 9.31 -28.08 -9.34
C ASP A 232 9.37 -26.68 -8.71
N ALA A 233 9.62 -25.65 -9.52
CA ALA A 233 9.65 -24.27 -9.05
C ALA A 233 8.41 -23.93 -8.24
N SER A 234 8.60 -23.24 -7.12
CA SER A 234 7.49 -22.73 -6.31
C SER A 234 6.61 -21.81 -7.14
N ALA A 235 5.30 -22.00 -7.07
CA ALA A 235 4.34 -21.29 -7.90
C ALA A 235 2.93 -21.32 -7.29
N GLY A 236 2.03 -20.56 -7.85
CA GLY A 236 0.60 -20.61 -7.58
C GLY A 236 0.25 -20.51 -6.10
N GLU A 237 -0.19 -21.61 -5.53
CA GLU A 237 -0.67 -21.74 -4.16
C GLU A 237 0.43 -21.88 -3.08
N ASP A 238 1.69 -22.04 -3.50
CA ASP A 238 2.81 -22.09 -2.56
C ASP A 238 2.94 -20.75 -1.83
N THR A 239 3.30 -20.81 -0.55
CA THR A 239 3.55 -19.60 0.24
C THR A 239 4.83 -18.90 -0.25
N ALA A 240 4.71 -17.65 -0.66
CA ALA A 240 5.80 -16.83 -1.17
C ALA A 240 6.21 -15.69 -0.22
N LEU A 241 5.30 -15.28 0.65
CA LEU A 241 5.44 -14.06 1.44
C LEU A 241 4.67 -14.19 2.75
N MET A 242 5.20 -13.63 3.82
CA MET A 242 4.50 -13.47 5.09
C MET A 242 4.68 -12.05 5.63
N PHE A 243 3.61 -11.51 6.23
CA PHE A 243 3.67 -10.27 6.97
C PHE A 243 3.26 -10.47 8.43
N PHE A 244 4.01 -9.85 9.33
CA PHE A 244 3.56 -9.69 10.70
C PHE A 244 2.57 -8.53 10.78
N THR A 245 1.34 -8.80 11.22
CA THR A 245 0.30 -7.79 11.40
C THR A 245 0.30 -7.32 12.84
N SER A 246 0.14 -6.02 13.06
CA SER A 246 -0.08 -5.49 14.40
C SER A 246 -1.52 -5.81 14.83
N GLY A 247 -1.70 -6.87 15.62
CA GLY A 247 -2.97 -7.11 16.32
C GLY A 247 -3.21 -6.00 17.36
N THR A 248 -4.46 -5.65 17.58
CA THR A 248 -4.85 -4.71 18.67
C THR A 248 -4.64 -5.31 20.04
N THR A 249 -4.57 -6.63 20.14
CA THR A 249 -4.37 -7.40 21.38
C THR A 249 -3.37 -8.52 21.18
N GLY A 250 -2.24 -8.47 21.90
CA GLY A 250 -1.25 -9.54 21.93
C GLY A 250 -0.14 -9.44 20.87
N ASN A 251 0.49 -10.58 20.61
CA ASN A 251 1.60 -10.68 19.66
C ASN A 251 1.13 -10.54 18.20
N PRO A 252 1.99 -10.01 17.29
CA PRO A 252 1.65 -9.91 15.88
C PRO A 252 1.30 -11.28 15.27
N LYS A 253 0.23 -11.32 14.45
CA LYS A 253 -0.12 -12.49 13.65
C LYS A 253 0.72 -12.52 12.38
N MET A 254 0.83 -13.68 11.74
CA MET A 254 1.57 -13.86 10.47
C MET A 254 0.59 -14.17 9.33
N ALA A 255 0.25 -13.17 8.54
CA ALA A 255 -0.54 -13.37 7.32
C ALA A 255 0.34 -13.98 6.22
N ALA A 256 0.02 -15.21 5.81
CA ALA A 256 0.74 -15.93 4.76
C ALA A 256 0.09 -15.71 3.39
N HIS A 257 0.89 -15.34 2.40
CA HIS A 257 0.45 -15.07 1.04
C HIS A 257 1.07 -16.04 0.04
N LYS A 258 0.26 -16.42 -0.95
CA LYS A 258 0.64 -17.28 -2.08
C LYS A 258 1.40 -16.47 -3.14
N HIS A 259 2.00 -17.15 -4.12
CA HIS A 259 2.56 -16.47 -5.30
C HIS A 259 1.52 -15.62 -6.04
N THR A 260 0.26 -16.06 -6.07
CA THR A 260 -0.86 -15.37 -6.72
C THR A 260 -1.22 -14.02 -6.08
N TYR A 261 -0.76 -13.74 -4.86
CA TYR A 261 -0.92 -12.43 -4.22
C TYR A 261 -0.41 -11.29 -5.10
N ALA A 262 0.71 -11.51 -5.79
CA ALA A 262 1.27 -10.52 -6.72
C ALA A 262 0.28 -10.13 -7.82
N LEU A 263 -0.47 -11.10 -8.38
CA LEU A 263 -1.50 -10.84 -9.41
C LEU A 263 -2.64 -9.97 -8.89
N GLY A 264 -3.03 -10.14 -7.63
CA GLY A 264 -4.05 -9.33 -6.97
C GLY A 264 -3.74 -7.83 -6.96
N HIS A 265 -2.48 -7.44 -7.10
CA HIS A 265 -2.06 -6.04 -7.19
C HIS A 265 -2.23 -5.42 -8.58
N TYR A 266 -2.71 -6.17 -9.57
CA TYR A 266 -2.99 -5.58 -10.89
C TYR A 266 -4.06 -4.49 -10.79
N VAL A 267 -5.16 -4.74 -10.05
CA VAL A 267 -6.20 -3.73 -9.82
C VAL A 267 -5.65 -2.53 -9.06
N THR A 268 -4.86 -2.77 -8.01
CA THR A 268 -4.21 -1.73 -7.22
C THR A 268 -3.39 -0.78 -8.11
N ALA A 269 -2.60 -1.31 -9.02
CA ALA A 269 -1.70 -0.49 -9.84
C ALA A 269 -2.40 0.10 -11.07
N LYS A 270 -3.18 -0.71 -11.80
CA LYS A 270 -3.80 -0.28 -13.06
C LYS A 270 -4.96 0.69 -12.86
N TYR A 271 -5.85 0.39 -11.91
CA TYR A 271 -7.13 1.09 -11.78
C TYR A 271 -7.23 2.03 -10.58
N TRP A 272 -6.31 1.91 -9.62
CA TRP A 272 -6.29 2.81 -8.47
C TRP A 272 -5.07 3.73 -8.47
N HIS A 273 -3.84 3.20 -8.61
CA HIS A 273 -2.65 4.06 -8.78
C HIS A 273 -2.53 4.66 -10.18
N CYS A 274 -3.28 4.15 -11.17
CA CYS A 274 -3.22 4.55 -12.58
C CYS A 274 -1.79 4.51 -13.12
N CYS A 275 -1.04 3.46 -12.79
CA CYS A 275 0.34 3.30 -13.21
C CYS A 275 0.44 3.18 -14.73
N GLU A 276 1.21 4.07 -15.32
CA GLU A 276 1.45 4.12 -16.76
C GLU A 276 2.60 3.18 -17.14
N ARG A 277 2.48 2.53 -18.29
CA ARG A 277 3.50 1.58 -18.80
C ARG A 277 4.92 2.14 -18.90
N ASN A 278 5.05 3.43 -19.15
CA ASN A 278 6.33 4.14 -19.20
C ASN A 278 6.42 5.26 -18.15
N GLY A 279 5.50 5.26 -17.19
CA GLY A 279 5.46 6.23 -16.12
C GLY A 279 6.38 5.85 -14.97
N LEU A 280 6.49 6.75 -14.02
CA LEU A 280 7.26 6.60 -12.80
C LEU A 280 6.35 6.80 -11.59
N HIS A 281 6.16 5.75 -10.79
CA HIS A 281 5.29 5.77 -9.63
C HIS A 281 6.09 5.94 -8.34
N LEU A 282 5.68 6.88 -7.49
CA LEU A 282 6.19 7.06 -6.13
C LEU A 282 5.15 6.64 -5.10
N THR A 283 5.49 5.69 -4.25
CA THR A 283 4.77 5.46 -2.98
C THR A 283 5.69 5.75 -1.80
N ILE A 284 5.24 6.60 -0.87
CA ILE A 284 5.94 6.83 0.39
C ILE A 284 5.55 5.73 1.37
N SER A 285 6.42 4.75 1.55
CA SER A 285 6.29 3.66 2.51
C SER A 285 7.65 2.98 2.73
N ASP A 286 7.87 2.43 3.91
CA ASP A 286 9.01 1.56 4.23
C ASP A 286 8.75 0.14 3.72
N THR A 287 9.81 -0.57 3.30
CA THR A 287 9.69 -1.93 2.74
C THR A 287 9.25 -2.98 3.75
N GLY A 288 9.38 -2.70 5.04
CA GLY A 288 8.89 -3.58 6.11
C GLY A 288 7.37 -3.61 6.29
N TRP A 289 6.61 -2.83 5.52
CA TRP A 289 5.16 -2.77 5.59
C TRP A 289 4.49 -3.28 4.32
N GLY A 290 3.34 -3.94 4.46
CA GLY A 290 2.57 -4.45 3.33
C GLY A 290 2.29 -3.39 2.25
N LYS A 291 2.03 -2.15 2.66
CA LYS A 291 1.80 -1.02 1.73
C LYS A 291 2.96 -0.79 0.74
N SER A 292 4.18 -1.15 1.07
CA SER A 292 5.31 -1.03 0.13
C SER A 292 5.12 -1.93 -1.10
N LEU A 293 4.57 -3.12 -0.92
CA LEU A 293 4.33 -4.04 -2.03
C LEU A 293 3.11 -3.63 -2.87
N TRP A 294 2.18 -2.86 -2.29
CA TRP A 294 1.07 -2.27 -3.04
C TRP A 294 1.54 -1.22 -4.05
N GLY A 295 2.57 -0.44 -3.70
CA GLY A 295 2.98 0.70 -4.49
C GLY A 295 4.42 0.69 -5.01
N LYS A 296 5.22 -0.35 -4.73
CA LYS A 296 6.65 -0.33 -5.09
C LYS A 296 7.18 -1.59 -5.75
N LEU A 297 6.33 -2.58 -6.05
CA LEU A 297 6.82 -3.83 -6.63
C LEU A 297 5.81 -4.47 -7.58
N TYR A 298 4.85 -5.22 -7.05
CA TYR A 298 4.06 -6.16 -7.84
C TYR A 298 3.22 -5.49 -8.91
N GLY A 299 2.28 -4.65 -8.51
CA GLY A 299 1.33 -4.04 -9.44
C GLY A 299 1.99 -3.14 -10.47
N GLN A 300 2.98 -2.34 -10.04
CA GLN A 300 3.71 -1.43 -10.92
C GLN A 300 4.44 -2.20 -12.02
N TRP A 301 5.09 -3.32 -11.67
CA TRP A 301 5.78 -4.15 -12.65
C TRP A 301 4.82 -5.02 -13.47
N LEU A 302 3.65 -5.41 -12.94
CA LEU A 302 2.57 -6.01 -13.75
C LEU A 302 2.08 -5.05 -14.85
N CYS A 303 2.00 -3.75 -14.53
CA CYS A 303 1.68 -2.69 -15.50
C CYS A 303 2.89 -2.28 -16.37
N GLU A 304 4.05 -2.90 -16.18
CA GLU A 304 5.31 -2.57 -16.84
C GLU A 304 5.73 -1.10 -16.64
N GLY A 305 5.30 -0.49 -15.52
CA GLY A 305 5.73 0.84 -15.05
C GLY A 305 6.96 0.76 -14.15
N ALA A 306 7.69 1.86 -14.05
CA ALA A 306 8.84 1.96 -13.16
C ALA A 306 8.44 2.48 -11.77
N VAL A 307 9.21 2.10 -10.75
CA VAL A 307 9.07 2.62 -9.39
C VAL A 307 10.16 3.64 -9.08
N PHE A 308 9.77 4.75 -8.46
CA PHE A 308 10.68 5.72 -7.88
C PHE A 308 10.85 5.41 -6.40
N VAL A 309 12.08 5.30 -5.95
CA VAL A 309 12.42 5.00 -4.56
C VAL A 309 13.40 6.04 -4.03
N TYR A 310 12.99 6.74 -3.00
CA TYR A 310 13.90 7.61 -2.24
C TYR A 310 14.14 6.98 -0.86
N ASP A 311 15.38 6.59 -0.61
CA ASP A 311 15.82 5.96 0.63
C ASP A 311 16.33 7.04 1.61
N PHE A 312 15.39 7.81 2.14
CA PHE A 312 15.66 8.88 3.11
C PHE A 312 15.77 8.33 4.54
N ASP A 313 16.54 8.97 5.38
CA ASP A 313 16.60 8.65 6.82
C ASP A 313 15.46 9.32 7.59
N ARG A 314 15.17 10.56 7.25
CA ARG A 314 14.07 11.35 7.82
C ARG A 314 13.24 11.95 6.69
N PHE A 315 11.92 11.93 6.86
CA PHE A 315 11.02 12.60 5.94
C PHE A 315 11.21 14.13 6.02
N ASP A 316 11.44 14.75 4.87
CA ASP A 316 11.48 16.20 4.68
C ASP A 316 10.73 16.54 3.39
N GLU A 317 9.67 17.33 3.51
CA GLU A 317 8.86 17.77 2.39
C GLU A 317 9.67 18.60 1.37
N ASN A 318 10.63 19.38 1.84
CA ASN A 318 11.48 20.20 0.97
C ASN A 318 12.44 19.37 0.13
N ASP A 319 12.76 18.17 0.55
CA ASP A 319 13.53 17.21 -0.24
C ASP A 319 12.68 16.49 -1.28
N ILE A 320 11.46 16.11 -0.92
CA ILE A 320 10.61 15.26 -1.76
C ILE A 320 9.88 16.07 -2.83
N LEU A 321 9.31 17.23 -2.48
CA LEU A 321 8.50 18.02 -3.40
C LEU A 321 9.23 18.41 -4.71
N PRO A 322 10.51 18.81 -4.71
CA PRO A 322 11.24 19.10 -5.95
C PRO A 322 11.45 17.86 -6.84
N MET A 323 11.38 16.65 -6.28
CA MET A 323 11.64 15.42 -7.04
C MET A 323 10.54 15.10 -8.05
N PHE A 324 9.32 15.57 -7.83
CA PHE A 324 8.21 15.32 -8.76
C PHE A 324 8.52 15.85 -10.16
N ALA A 325 8.84 17.12 -10.28
CA ALA A 325 9.23 17.71 -11.57
C ALA A 325 10.58 17.18 -12.06
N LYS A 326 11.58 17.11 -11.16
CA LYS A 326 12.94 16.70 -11.54
C LYS A 326 13.00 15.34 -12.21
N TYR A 327 12.21 14.37 -11.73
CA TYR A 327 12.21 12.98 -12.22
C TYR A 327 10.99 12.64 -13.05
N ASN A 328 10.09 13.60 -13.27
CA ASN A 328 8.83 13.39 -13.98
C ASN A 328 8.03 12.24 -13.36
N ILE A 329 7.79 12.31 -12.03
CA ILE A 329 6.97 11.32 -11.30
C ILE A 329 5.52 11.51 -11.73
N THR A 330 4.93 10.48 -12.34
CA THR A 330 3.60 10.59 -12.97
C THR A 330 2.45 10.23 -12.04
N THR A 331 2.67 9.33 -11.10
CA THR A 331 1.64 8.92 -10.13
C THR A 331 2.20 8.82 -8.72
N PHE A 332 1.39 9.18 -7.74
CA PHE A 332 1.83 9.33 -6.36
C PHE A 332 0.89 8.70 -5.35
N CYS A 333 1.45 8.01 -4.39
CA CYS A 333 0.72 7.46 -3.24
C CYS A 333 1.45 7.76 -1.93
N ALA A 334 0.73 8.27 -0.94
CA ALA A 334 1.26 8.43 0.41
C ALA A 334 0.17 8.19 1.47
N PRO A 335 0.54 7.78 2.70
CA PRO A 335 -0.42 7.73 3.80
C PRO A 335 -0.93 9.14 4.14
N PRO A 336 -2.15 9.28 4.68
CA PRO A 336 -2.70 10.57 5.10
C PRO A 336 -1.78 11.36 6.02
N THR A 337 -1.07 10.70 6.95
CA THR A 337 -0.08 11.34 7.81
C THR A 337 1.03 12.05 7.01
N MET A 338 1.56 11.41 5.95
CA MET A 338 2.58 12.04 5.10
C MET A 338 2.01 13.16 4.26
N LEU A 339 0.78 13.01 3.76
CA LEU A 339 0.09 14.07 3.04
C LEU A 339 -0.12 15.32 3.93
N ARG A 340 -0.48 15.13 5.21
CA ARG A 340 -0.55 16.23 6.19
C ARG A 340 0.79 16.94 6.39
N MET A 341 1.90 16.21 6.35
CA MET A 341 3.24 16.82 6.43
C MET A 341 3.52 17.65 5.17
N LEU A 342 3.21 17.11 3.99
CA LEU A 342 3.43 17.82 2.73
C LEU A 342 2.65 19.15 2.65
N ILE A 343 1.40 19.20 3.12
CA ILE A 343 0.59 20.43 3.07
C ILE A 343 0.98 21.48 4.13
N ARG A 344 1.90 21.18 5.05
CA ARG A 344 2.50 22.20 5.93
C ARG A 344 3.44 23.14 5.16
N GLY A 345 4.04 22.63 4.09
CA GLY A 345 4.79 23.43 3.14
C GLY A 345 3.87 24.23 2.22
N ASP A 346 4.42 25.26 1.60
CA ASP A 346 3.73 26.02 0.55
C ASP A 346 3.87 25.28 -0.77
N LEU A 347 2.87 24.43 -1.09
CA LEU A 347 2.87 23.62 -2.31
C LEU A 347 2.95 24.47 -3.59
N SER A 348 2.55 25.74 -3.55
CA SER A 348 2.59 26.64 -4.72
C SER A 348 4.02 26.96 -5.19
N LYS A 349 5.02 26.71 -4.35
CA LYS A 349 6.44 26.91 -4.69
C LYS A 349 7.04 25.79 -5.52
N TYR A 350 6.32 24.69 -5.70
CA TYR A 350 6.81 23.49 -6.38
C TYR A 350 6.01 23.18 -7.64
N ASP A 351 6.69 22.76 -8.67
CA ASP A 351 6.05 22.25 -9.87
C ASP A 351 5.62 20.79 -9.64
N LEU A 352 4.32 20.60 -9.50
CA LEU A 352 3.67 19.30 -9.32
C LEU A 352 2.91 18.84 -10.58
N SER A 353 3.09 19.52 -11.71
CA SER A 353 2.37 19.27 -12.96
C SER A 353 2.65 17.92 -13.60
N SER A 354 3.76 17.26 -13.21
CA SER A 354 4.05 15.90 -13.66
C SER A 354 3.14 14.84 -13.06
N ILE A 355 2.47 15.14 -11.93
CA ILE A 355 1.58 14.20 -11.26
C ILE A 355 0.24 14.19 -11.99
N HIS A 356 -0.14 13.04 -12.53
CA HIS A 356 -1.43 12.86 -13.21
C HIS A 356 -2.48 12.24 -12.28
N HIS A 357 -2.06 11.56 -11.21
CA HIS A 357 -2.95 10.84 -10.32
C HIS A 357 -2.38 10.67 -8.91
N MET A 358 -3.24 10.82 -7.91
CA MET A 358 -2.87 10.71 -6.49
C MET A 358 -3.77 9.73 -5.75
N THR A 359 -3.16 8.92 -4.89
CA THR A 359 -3.88 7.93 -4.08
C THR A 359 -3.44 7.96 -2.62
N THR A 360 -4.32 7.52 -1.74
CA THR A 360 -4.02 7.36 -0.30
C THR A 360 -4.73 6.15 0.29
N ALA A 361 -4.11 5.51 1.25
CA ALA A 361 -4.68 4.42 2.04
C ALA A 361 -3.91 4.21 3.35
N GLY A 362 -4.47 3.38 4.23
CA GLY A 362 -3.87 2.94 5.49
C GLY A 362 -4.41 3.65 6.73
N GLU A 363 -4.91 4.85 6.54
CA GLU A 363 -5.67 5.65 7.50
C GLU A 363 -6.75 6.36 6.71
N ALA A 364 -7.81 6.85 7.36
CA ALA A 364 -8.78 7.65 6.64
C ALA A 364 -8.26 9.06 6.35
N LEU A 365 -8.64 9.58 5.21
CA LEU A 365 -8.19 10.88 4.71
C LEU A 365 -8.97 12.02 5.36
N ASN A 366 -8.24 12.96 5.96
CA ASN A 366 -8.84 14.19 6.48
C ASN A 366 -9.33 15.07 5.32
N PRO A 367 -10.57 15.59 5.39
CA PRO A 367 -11.14 16.48 4.36
C PRO A 367 -10.30 17.71 4.03
N GLU A 368 -9.61 18.28 5.00
CA GLU A 368 -8.73 19.45 4.78
C GLU A 368 -7.53 19.09 3.89
N VAL A 369 -6.94 17.93 4.11
CA VAL A 369 -5.83 17.43 3.27
C VAL A 369 -6.29 17.29 1.82
N PHE A 370 -7.47 16.68 1.61
CA PHE A 370 -8.07 16.54 0.28
C PHE A 370 -8.24 17.91 -0.42
N LYS A 371 -8.85 18.88 0.29
CA LYS A 371 -9.10 20.22 -0.25
C LYS A 371 -7.81 20.94 -0.64
N LYS A 372 -6.82 20.99 0.26
CA LYS A 372 -5.54 21.67 0.01
C LYS A 372 -4.75 21.07 -1.16
N PHE A 373 -4.73 19.75 -1.30
CA PHE A 373 -4.10 19.13 -2.47
C PHE A 373 -4.86 19.41 -3.75
N LYS A 374 -6.19 19.37 -3.72
CA LYS A 374 -7.02 19.74 -4.89
C LYS A 374 -6.78 21.18 -5.32
N GLU A 375 -6.70 22.12 -4.37
CA GLU A 375 -6.39 23.52 -4.64
C GLU A 375 -4.99 23.70 -5.26
N ALA A 376 -3.99 23.00 -4.74
CA ALA A 376 -2.60 23.14 -5.18
C ALA A 376 -2.31 22.44 -6.52
N THR A 377 -2.95 21.31 -6.80
CA THR A 377 -2.61 20.43 -7.94
C THR A 377 -3.72 20.31 -8.97
N GLY A 378 -4.94 20.68 -8.64
CA GLY A 378 -6.14 20.39 -9.43
C GLY A 378 -6.58 18.92 -9.37
N LEU A 379 -5.84 18.05 -8.68
CA LEU A 379 -6.10 16.62 -8.59
C LEU A 379 -6.92 16.26 -7.35
N GLU A 380 -7.75 15.27 -7.49
CA GLU A 380 -8.45 14.62 -6.38
C GLU A 380 -7.63 13.44 -5.86
N ILE A 381 -7.58 13.30 -4.54
CA ILE A 381 -6.89 12.17 -3.91
C ILE A 381 -7.87 10.98 -3.87
N MET A 382 -7.50 9.89 -4.52
CA MET A 382 -8.31 8.67 -4.56
C MET A 382 -8.00 7.81 -3.34
N GLU A 383 -8.95 7.73 -2.43
CA GLU A 383 -8.85 6.89 -1.23
C GLU A 383 -9.06 5.42 -1.58
N GLY A 384 -8.38 4.53 -0.86
CA GLY A 384 -8.55 3.10 -0.97
C GLY A 384 -8.35 2.38 0.37
N PHE A 385 -9.00 1.24 0.52
CA PHE A 385 -8.96 0.39 1.70
C PHE A 385 -8.56 -1.03 1.36
N GLY A 386 -7.88 -1.64 2.27
CA GLY A 386 -7.50 -3.04 2.33
C GLY A 386 -6.66 -3.29 3.57
N GLN A 387 -6.29 -4.53 3.75
CA GLN A 387 -5.58 -4.99 4.94
C GLN A 387 -4.24 -5.61 4.55
N THR A 388 -3.45 -6.02 5.54
CA THR A 388 -2.26 -6.86 5.31
C THR A 388 -2.67 -8.22 4.74
N GLU A 389 -3.84 -8.68 5.10
CA GLU A 389 -4.47 -9.92 4.67
C GLU A 389 -5.02 -9.88 3.22
N THR A 390 -5.17 -8.68 2.65
CA THR A 390 -5.76 -8.49 1.31
C THR A 390 -4.87 -7.62 0.42
N THR A 391 -5.24 -7.46 -0.84
CA THR A 391 -4.86 -6.31 -1.64
C THR A 391 -5.96 -5.24 -1.53
N LEU A 392 -6.07 -4.33 -2.49
CA LEU A 392 -7.06 -3.25 -2.50
C LEU A 392 -8.48 -3.83 -2.68
N THR A 393 -9.32 -3.70 -1.65
CA THR A 393 -10.68 -4.26 -1.64
C THR A 393 -11.75 -3.22 -1.93
N ILE A 394 -11.62 -2.02 -1.39
CA ILE A 394 -12.56 -0.90 -1.58
C ILE A 394 -11.74 0.31 -2.01
N ALA A 395 -12.16 1.01 -3.06
CA ALA A 395 -11.40 2.16 -3.53
C ALA A 395 -12.20 3.07 -4.49
N ASN A 396 -11.68 4.28 -4.66
CA ASN A 396 -12.05 5.13 -5.78
C ASN A 396 -11.19 4.71 -6.99
N LEU A 397 -11.69 3.77 -7.78
CA LEU A 397 -11.05 3.31 -9.02
C LEU A 397 -11.30 4.29 -10.17
N VAL A 398 -10.59 4.10 -11.28
CA VAL A 398 -10.87 4.82 -12.54
C VAL A 398 -12.36 4.82 -12.84
N GLY A 399 -12.91 5.99 -13.17
CA GLY A 399 -14.33 6.20 -13.42
C GLY A 399 -15.17 6.47 -12.17
N THR A 400 -14.57 6.47 -10.98
CA THR A 400 -15.26 6.84 -9.74
C THR A 400 -14.96 8.29 -9.39
N THR A 401 -15.98 9.09 -9.12
CA THR A 401 -15.82 10.44 -8.50
C THR A 401 -15.69 10.24 -7.00
N PRO A 402 -14.59 10.69 -6.36
CA PRO A 402 -14.42 10.48 -4.92
C PRO A 402 -15.48 11.24 -4.12
N LYS A 403 -16.09 10.56 -3.17
CA LYS A 403 -17.04 11.12 -2.21
C LYS A 403 -16.31 11.30 -0.88
N LEU A 404 -16.24 12.54 -0.41
CA LEU A 404 -15.45 12.90 0.78
C LEU A 404 -15.84 12.07 2.01
N GLY A 405 -14.87 11.51 2.70
CA GLY A 405 -15.06 10.62 3.84
C GLY A 405 -15.38 9.16 3.49
N SER A 406 -15.55 8.85 2.19
CA SER A 406 -15.75 7.49 1.71
C SER A 406 -14.44 6.87 1.25
N MET A 407 -14.26 5.59 1.52
CA MET A 407 -13.16 4.78 0.97
C MET A 407 -13.31 4.48 -0.53
N GLY A 408 -14.46 4.82 -1.14
CA GLY A 408 -14.83 4.46 -2.50
C GLY A 408 -15.84 3.32 -2.55
N LYS A 409 -15.79 2.51 -3.61
CA LYS A 409 -16.71 1.39 -3.86
C LYS A 409 -15.97 0.06 -3.81
N ALA A 410 -16.72 -1.03 -3.66
CA ALA A 410 -16.17 -2.38 -3.72
C ALA A 410 -15.42 -2.63 -5.04
N SER A 411 -14.21 -3.17 -4.95
CA SER A 411 -13.41 -3.55 -6.11
C SER A 411 -14.04 -4.77 -6.80
N PRO A 412 -14.20 -4.76 -8.14
CA PRO A 412 -14.72 -5.93 -8.88
C PRO A 412 -13.88 -7.21 -8.74
N GLN A 413 -12.70 -7.13 -8.12
CA GLN A 413 -11.84 -8.27 -7.82
C GLN A 413 -12.38 -9.14 -6.68
N TYR A 414 -13.20 -8.56 -5.80
CA TYR A 414 -13.69 -9.19 -4.57
C TYR A 414 -15.21 -9.15 -4.50
N ASP A 415 -15.80 -10.21 -4.01
CA ASP A 415 -17.24 -10.24 -3.69
C ASP A 415 -17.44 -9.72 -2.26
N ILE A 416 -17.56 -8.38 -2.14
CA ILE A 416 -17.60 -7.68 -0.86
C ILE A 416 -19.04 -7.40 -0.46
N ASP A 417 -19.35 -7.65 0.81
CA ASP A 417 -20.60 -7.24 1.43
C ASP A 417 -20.36 -6.58 2.80
N ILE A 418 -21.41 -5.96 3.32
CA ILE A 418 -21.47 -5.45 4.69
C ILE A 418 -22.60 -6.21 5.36
N VAL A 419 -22.25 -6.94 6.44
CA VAL A 419 -23.19 -7.88 7.09
C VAL A 419 -23.43 -7.52 8.55
N ASP A 420 -24.60 -7.91 9.04
CA ASP A 420 -24.93 -7.86 10.47
C ASP A 420 -24.27 -9.00 11.26
N THR A 421 -24.57 -9.13 12.54
CA THR A 421 -24.03 -10.18 13.41
C THR A 421 -24.56 -11.59 13.10
N GLU A 422 -25.58 -11.69 12.26
CA GLU A 422 -26.19 -12.95 11.80
C GLU A 422 -25.69 -13.34 10.39
N GLY A 423 -24.83 -12.51 9.79
CA GLY A 423 -24.28 -12.72 8.45
C GLY A 423 -25.20 -12.29 7.30
N ASN A 424 -26.26 -11.54 7.59
CA ASN A 424 -27.15 -11.00 6.55
C ASN A 424 -26.64 -9.65 6.05
N SER A 425 -26.78 -9.40 4.75
CA SER A 425 -26.46 -8.10 4.15
C SER A 425 -27.31 -6.99 4.75
N VAL A 426 -26.67 -5.89 5.16
CA VAL A 426 -27.36 -4.73 5.74
C VAL A 426 -27.87 -3.78 4.66
N ALA A 427 -28.93 -3.02 4.99
CA ALA A 427 -29.48 -2.00 4.11
C ALA A 427 -28.52 -0.78 4.01
N PRO A 428 -28.63 0.05 2.94
CA PRO A 428 -27.91 1.32 2.87
C PRO A 428 -28.15 2.19 4.11
N GLY A 429 -27.07 2.76 4.67
CA GLY A 429 -27.07 3.56 5.89
C GLY A 429 -26.93 2.75 7.19
N GLU A 430 -27.04 1.43 7.15
CA GLU A 430 -26.84 0.56 8.30
C GLU A 430 -25.38 0.13 8.42
N VAL A 431 -24.90 0.04 9.68
CA VAL A 431 -23.50 -0.35 9.99
C VAL A 431 -23.42 -1.86 10.15
N GLY A 432 -22.49 -2.48 9.44
CA GLY A 432 -22.15 -3.88 9.56
C GLY A 432 -20.67 -4.14 9.43
N GLU A 433 -20.27 -5.41 9.47
CA GLU A 433 -18.91 -5.85 9.21
C GLU A 433 -18.66 -5.99 7.71
N ILE A 434 -17.49 -5.52 7.26
CA ILE A 434 -17.01 -5.77 5.90
C ILE A 434 -16.58 -7.23 5.80
N VAL A 435 -17.16 -7.96 4.88
CA VAL A 435 -16.80 -9.36 4.58
C VAL A 435 -16.47 -9.56 3.11
N ILE A 436 -15.70 -10.61 2.82
CA ILE A 436 -15.43 -11.07 1.45
C ILE A 436 -16.01 -12.47 1.31
N HIS A 437 -16.96 -12.66 0.41
CA HIS A 437 -17.50 -13.97 0.09
C HIS A 437 -16.46 -14.82 -0.65
N THR A 438 -16.24 -16.06 -0.18
CA THR A 438 -15.21 -16.96 -0.71
C THR A 438 -15.78 -18.33 -1.10
N GLN A 439 -17.10 -18.51 -1.05
CA GLN A 439 -17.78 -19.77 -1.36
C GLN A 439 -17.58 -20.24 -2.82
N LYS A 440 -17.46 -19.28 -3.75
CA LYS A 440 -17.29 -19.58 -5.18
C LYS A 440 -15.84 -19.74 -5.57
N ASP A 441 -15.00 -18.86 -5.05
CA ASP A 441 -13.56 -18.82 -5.33
C ASP A 441 -12.86 -17.98 -4.25
N THR A 442 -11.58 -18.28 -3.99
CA THR A 442 -10.72 -17.43 -3.16
C THR A 442 -9.96 -16.50 -4.08
N PRO A 443 -10.26 -15.18 -4.07
CA PRO A 443 -9.67 -14.25 -5.02
C PRO A 443 -8.17 -14.12 -4.84
N CYS A 444 -7.43 -13.94 -5.95
CA CYS A 444 -6.03 -13.56 -5.91
C CYS A 444 -5.86 -12.28 -5.08
N GLY A 445 -4.90 -12.27 -4.18
CA GLY A 445 -4.67 -11.13 -3.30
C GLY A 445 -5.24 -11.28 -1.90
N LEU A 446 -6.10 -12.27 -1.66
CA LEU A 446 -6.52 -12.65 -0.32
C LEU A 446 -5.50 -13.62 0.29
N TYR A 447 -5.12 -13.41 1.56
CA TYR A 447 -4.15 -14.25 2.24
C TYR A 447 -4.63 -15.71 2.37
N LYS A 448 -3.69 -16.61 2.58
CA LYS A 448 -3.99 -18.04 2.70
C LYS A 448 -4.50 -18.40 4.09
N GLU A 449 -3.78 -17.95 5.11
CA GLU A 449 -3.98 -18.31 6.51
C GLU A 449 -3.17 -17.38 7.42
N TYR A 450 -3.46 -17.38 8.70
CA TYR A 450 -2.50 -16.97 9.72
C TYR A 450 -1.59 -18.15 10.01
N TYR A 451 -0.32 -18.02 9.61
CA TYR A 451 0.66 -19.10 9.64
C TYR A 451 0.86 -19.63 11.05
N LEU A 452 0.72 -20.95 11.23
CA LEU A 452 0.79 -21.69 12.51
C LEU A 452 -0.23 -21.19 13.58
N ASP A 453 -1.32 -20.56 13.15
CA ASP A 453 -2.38 -20.09 14.04
C ASP A 453 -3.75 -20.46 13.45
N GLU A 454 -4.09 -21.74 13.60
CA GLU A 454 -5.34 -22.31 13.06
C GLU A 454 -6.58 -21.71 13.73
N GLU A 455 -6.50 -21.41 15.03
CA GLU A 455 -7.59 -20.81 15.80
C GLU A 455 -7.93 -19.44 15.21
N LYS A 456 -6.96 -18.54 15.09
CA LYS A 456 -7.18 -17.23 14.50
C LYS A 456 -7.55 -17.25 13.02
N THR A 457 -7.10 -18.28 12.30
CA THR A 457 -7.54 -18.48 10.92
C THR A 457 -9.03 -18.81 10.89
N LYS A 458 -9.50 -19.73 11.74
CA LYS A 458 -10.93 -20.06 11.87
C LYS A 458 -11.78 -18.90 12.35
N ASP A 459 -11.26 -18.07 13.27
CA ASP A 459 -11.93 -16.86 13.75
C ASP A 459 -12.18 -15.83 12.66
N ALA A 460 -11.35 -15.83 11.61
CA ALA A 460 -11.48 -14.91 10.47
C ALA A 460 -12.12 -15.53 9.24
N TRP A 461 -12.16 -16.87 9.14
CA TRP A 461 -12.70 -17.60 7.99
C TRP A 461 -13.81 -18.54 8.44
N TYR A 462 -15.05 -18.08 8.37
CA TYR A 462 -16.22 -18.90 8.70
C TYR A 462 -17.41 -18.52 7.80
N ASP A 463 -18.42 -19.37 7.75
CA ASP A 463 -19.65 -19.21 6.97
C ASP A 463 -19.41 -18.91 5.46
N GLY A 464 -18.26 -19.37 4.92
CA GLY A 464 -17.91 -19.13 3.52
C GLY A 464 -17.46 -17.69 3.23
N MET A 465 -17.07 -16.95 4.26
CA MET A 465 -16.63 -15.58 4.19
C MET A 465 -15.28 -15.39 4.89
N TYR A 466 -14.52 -14.44 4.42
CA TYR A 466 -13.44 -13.82 5.19
C TYR A 466 -14.00 -12.59 5.92
N HIS A 467 -13.91 -12.61 7.23
CA HIS A 467 -14.32 -11.56 8.14
C HIS A 467 -13.16 -10.60 8.41
N THR A 468 -13.31 -9.35 7.98
CA THR A 468 -12.20 -8.38 8.07
C THR A 468 -11.97 -7.84 9.47
N GLY A 469 -12.99 -7.90 10.34
CA GLY A 469 -13.01 -7.25 11.64
C GLY A 469 -13.11 -5.72 11.55
N ASP A 470 -13.38 -5.17 10.38
CA ASP A 470 -13.62 -3.75 10.12
C ASP A 470 -15.10 -3.51 9.87
N THR A 471 -15.65 -2.44 10.44
CA THR A 471 -17.05 -2.06 10.26
C THR A 471 -17.19 -0.84 9.36
N ALA A 472 -18.26 -0.84 8.58
CA ALA A 472 -18.57 0.21 7.63
C ALA A 472 -20.09 0.30 7.41
N TRP A 473 -20.52 1.33 6.71
CA TRP A 473 -21.84 1.42 6.11
C TRP A 473 -21.70 1.83 4.64
N ARG A 474 -22.69 1.53 3.83
CA ARG A 474 -22.75 1.95 2.41
C ARG A 474 -23.92 2.89 2.18
N ASP A 475 -23.74 3.85 1.27
CA ASP A 475 -24.85 4.68 0.83
C ASP A 475 -25.62 4.04 -0.35
N GLU A 476 -26.68 4.70 -0.81
CA GLU A 476 -27.52 4.24 -1.93
C GLU A 476 -26.74 4.19 -3.26
N ASP A 477 -25.67 4.98 -3.41
CA ASP A 477 -24.80 5.00 -4.59
C ASP A 477 -23.70 3.90 -4.53
N GLY A 478 -23.63 3.14 -3.44
CA GLY A 478 -22.68 2.06 -3.21
C GLY A 478 -21.31 2.52 -2.69
N TYR A 479 -21.16 3.78 -2.26
CA TYR A 479 -19.95 4.24 -1.57
C TYR A 479 -19.90 3.70 -0.14
N ILE A 480 -18.74 3.26 0.29
CA ILE A 480 -18.52 2.62 1.58
C ILE A 480 -17.74 3.57 2.50
N PHE A 481 -18.27 3.77 3.70
CA PHE A 481 -17.74 4.66 4.72
C PHE A 481 -17.24 3.86 5.91
N TYR A 482 -15.97 4.02 6.25
CA TYR A 482 -15.35 3.34 7.37
C TYR A 482 -15.89 3.85 8.71
N VAL A 483 -16.16 2.92 9.62
CA VAL A 483 -16.64 3.27 10.98
C VAL A 483 -15.55 2.99 12.02
N SER A 484 -15.12 1.74 12.15
CA SER A 484 -14.09 1.33 13.11
C SER A 484 -13.66 -0.11 12.96
N ARG A 485 -12.67 -0.54 13.74
CA ARG A 485 -12.51 -1.96 14.08
C ARG A 485 -13.66 -2.40 14.96
N ILE A 486 -14.09 -3.65 14.84
CA ILE A 486 -15.12 -4.25 15.71
C ILE A 486 -14.73 -4.11 17.19
N ASP A 487 -13.43 -4.31 17.49
CA ASP A 487 -12.87 -4.23 18.85
C ASP A 487 -12.83 -2.79 19.40
N ASP A 488 -12.83 -1.78 18.55
CA ASP A 488 -12.72 -0.37 18.91
C ASP A 488 -14.10 0.32 19.05
N VAL A 489 -15.20 -0.34 18.69
CA VAL A 489 -16.55 0.23 18.78
C VAL A 489 -16.91 0.58 20.22
N ILE A 490 -17.24 1.83 20.47
CA ILE A 490 -17.67 2.34 21.76
C ILE A 490 -19.17 2.06 21.95
N LYS A 491 -19.53 1.30 22.97
CA LYS A 491 -20.93 0.93 23.29
C LYS A 491 -21.47 1.84 24.39
N SER A 492 -22.08 2.97 24.00
CA SER A 492 -22.59 3.99 24.95
C SER A 492 -24.10 4.10 24.89
N SER A 493 -24.80 3.80 26.01
CA SER A 493 -26.26 3.90 26.09
C SER A 493 -27.03 3.18 24.96
N GLY A 494 -26.53 2.03 24.49
CA GLY A 494 -27.11 1.28 23.37
C GLY A 494 -26.66 1.73 21.99
N TYR A 495 -25.96 2.85 21.87
CA TYR A 495 -25.38 3.30 20.61
C TYR A 495 -24.02 2.61 20.35
N ARG A 496 -23.76 2.31 19.10
CA ARG A 496 -22.44 1.89 18.60
C ARG A 496 -21.77 3.10 17.96
N ILE A 497 -20.67 3.57 18.56
CA ILE A 497 -19.98 4.79 18.15
C ILE A 497 -18.60 4.43 17.62
N GLY A 498 -18.33 4.81 16.37
CA GLY A 498 -17.00 4.66 15.77
C GLY A 498 -16.07 5.77 16.25
N PRO A 499 -14.88 5.43 16.78
CA PRO A 499 -13.89 6.42 17.20
C PRO A 499 -13.47 7.36 16.07
N PHE A 500 -13.34 6.82 14.87
CA PHE A 500 -12.76 7.50 13.72
C PHE A 500 -13.52 8.78 13.31
N GLU A 501 -14.86 8.75 13.27
CA GLU A 501 -15.68 9.92 12.93
C GLU A 501 -15.40 11.10 13.89
N ILE A 502 -15.28 10.78 15.17
CA ILE A 502 -15.01 11.79 16.21
C ILE A 502 -13.58 12.32 16.08
N GLU A 503 -12.60 11.44 15.84
CA GLU A 503 -11.21 11.82 15.58
C GLU A 503 -11.13 12.77 14.37
N SER A 504 -11.84 12.46 13.30
CA SER A 504 -11.86 13.28 12.07
C SER A 504 -12.39 14.68 12.33
N VAL A 505 -13.50 14.81 13.06
CA VAL A 505 -14.10 16.11 13.40
C VAL A 505 -13.18 16.92 14.33
N ILE A 506 -12.60 16.28 15.35
CA ILE A 506 -11.66 16.98 16.25
C ILE A 506 -10.40 17.44 15.51
N MET A 507 -9.94 16.66 14.54
CA MET A 507 -8.75 17.01 13.71
C MET A 507 -8.98 18.20 12.75
N GLU A 508 -10.21 18.65 12.54
CA GLU A 508 -10.52 19.88 11.78
C GLU A 508 -10.11 21.14 12.55
N LEU A 509 -9.98 21.05 13.87
CA LEU A 509 -9.62 22.18 14.72
C LEU A 509 -8.14 22.56 14.52
N PRO A 510 -7.82 23.84 14.22
CA PRO A 510 -6.48 24.26 13.80
C PRO A 510 -5.39 24.09 14.88
N TYR A 511 -5.79 23.98 16.13
CA TYR A 511 -4.90 23.78 17.26
C TYR A 511 -4.71 22.31 17.65
N VAL A 512 -5.30 21.36 16.92
CA VAL A 512 -5.15 19.92 17.15
C VAL A 512 -4.08 19.34 16.19
N VAL A 513 -3.08 18.67 16.76
CA VAL A 513 -2.03 17.96 16.01
C VAL A 513 -2.42 16.51 15.76
N GLU A 514 -2.90 15.84 16.83
CA GLU A 514 -3.32 14.45 16.79
C GLU A 514 -4.48 14.25 17.77
N CYS A 515 -5.36 13.31 17.44
CA CYS A 515 -6.44 12.89 18.30
C CYS A 515 -6.60 11.36 18.26
N GLY A 516 -6.77 10.75 19.43
CA GLY A 516 -7.13 9.35 19.56
C GLY A 516 -8.37 9.23 20.44
N VAL A 517 -9.38 8.52 19.94
CA VAL A 517 -10.66 8.33 20.64
C VAL A 517 -10.77 6.88 21.12
N SER A 518 -11.16 6.71 22.36
CA SER A 518 -11.34 5.40 23.00
C SER A 518 -12.58 5.37 23.89
N ALA A 519 -12.95 4.18 24.34
CA ALA A 519 -13.98 3.99 25.34
C ALA A 519 -13.40 4.08 26.75
N VAL A 520 -14.14 4.69 27.68
CA VAL A 520 -13.90 4.52 29.11
C VAL A 520 -15.17 4.01 29.78
N PRO A 521 -15.06 3.15 30.82
CA PRO A 521 -16.21 2.65 31.54
C PRO A 521 -17.02 3.78 32.19
N ASP A 522 -18.34 3.65 32.14
CA ASP A 522 -19.29 4.57 32.81
C ASP A 522 -20.40 3.75 33.49
N PRO A 523 -20.71 3.98 34.77
CA PRO A 523 -21.64 3.14 35.52
C PRO A 523 -23.10 3.24 35.04
N VAL A 524 -23.45 4.31 34.32
CA VAL A 524 -24.83 4.54 33.85
C VAL A 524 -24.97 4.16 32.38
N ARG A 525 -23.92 4.42 31.58
CA ARG A 525 -23.96 4.30 30.11
C ARG A 525 -23.23 3.07 29.58
N GLY A 526 -22.62 2.27 30.47
CA GLY A 526 -21.69 1.20 30.09
C GLY A 526 -20.32 1.75 29.69
N GLN A 527 -20.27 2.54 28.67
CA GLN A 527 -19.07 3.25 28.21
C GLN A 527 -19.42 4.68 27.81
N VAL A 528 -18.42 5.57 27.85
CA VAL A 528 -18.48 6.92 27.27
C VAL A 528 -17.24 7.18 26.42
N VAL A 529 -17.40 8.11 25.50
CA VAL A 529 -16.34 8.54 24.59
C VAL A 529 -15.30 9.36 25.34
N LYS A 530 -14.02 8.98 25.22
CA LYS A 530 -12.84 9.73 25.65
C LYS A 530 -12.04 10.16 24.43
N ALA A 531 -11.68 11.44 24.35
CA ALA A 531 -10.74 11.98 23.36
C ALA A 531 -9.42 12.33 24.05
N SER A 532 -8.33 11.73 23.59
CA SER A 532 -6.95 12.06 23.96
C SER A 532 -6.34 12.89 22.84
N ILE A 533 -5.93 14.12 23.13
CA ILE A 533 -5.62 15.15 22.13
C ILE A 533 -4.22 15.71 22.35
N VAL A 534 -3.44 15.78 21.28
CA VAL A 534 -2.16 16.50 21.22
C VAL A 534 -2.40 17.86 20.60
N LEU A 535 -2.10 18.91 21.33
CA LEU A 535 -2.28 20.29 20.89
C LEU A 535 -1.04 20.83 20.16
N THR A 536 -1.22 21.86 19.33
CA THR A 536 -0.13 22.59 18.72
C THR A 536 0.73 23.29 19.79
N LYS A 537 2.02 23.42 19.53
CA LYS A 537 2.95 24.07 20.44
C LYS A 537 2.51 25.50 20.74
N GLY A 538 2.36 25.82 22.02
CA GLY A 538 1.89 27.13 22.48
C GLY A 538 0.40 27.24 22.74
N THR A 539 -0.38 26.21 22.44
CA THR A 539 -1.81 26.12 22.84
C THR A 539 -1.91 25.51 24.24
N GLU A 540 -2.54 26.21 25.14
CA GLU A 540 -2.76 25.75 26.52
C GLU A 540 -4.05 24.91 26.62
N GLY A 541 -3.94 23.74 27.21
CA GLY A 541 -5.07 22.81 27.40
C GLY A 541 -5.95 23.18 28.58
N THR A 542 -6.87 24.14 28.40
CA THR A 542 -7.77 24.64 29.46
C THR A 542 -9.09 23.88 29.51
N GLU A 543 -9.85 24.05 30.60
CA GLU A 543 -11.21 23.49 30.73
C GLU A 543 -12.20 24.13 29.75
N GLU A 544 -11.98 25.40 29.41
CA GLU A 544 -12.72 26.12 28.36
C GLU A 544 -12.50 25.47 26.99
N LEU A 545 -11.25 25.15 26.66
CA LEU A 545 -10.91 24.48 25.41
C LEU A 545 -11.53 23.08 25.31
N LYS A 546 -11.58 22.33 26.43
CA LYS A 546 -12.29 21.03 26.45
C LYS A 546 -13.76 21.18 26.09
N LYS A 547 -14.44 22.20 26.68
CA LYS A 547 -15.85 22.48 26.39
C LYS A 547 -16.05 22.92 24.93
N GLU A 548 -15.14 23.74 24.39
CA GLU A 548 -15.17 24.14 22.98
C GLU A 548 -15.11 22.92 22.06
N ILE A 549 -14.16 22.00 22.27
CA ILE A 549 -14.03 20.76 21.51
C ILE A 549 -15.29 19.89 21.64
N GLN A 550 -15.81 19.73 22.85
CA GLN A 550 -17.03 18.97 23.09
C GLN A 550 -18.24 19.56 22.34
N ASN A 551 -18.37 20.87 22.33
CA ASN A 551 -19.44 21.56 21.60
C ASN A 551 -19.25 21.45 20.10
N TYR A 552 -18.02 21.63 19.60
CA TYR A 552 -17.70 21.46 18.20
C TYR A 552 -18.11 20.07 17.69
N VAL A 553 -17.78 19.01 18.43
CA VAL A 553 -18.20 17.64 18.07
C VAL A 553 -19.72 17.48 18.11
N LYS A 554 -20.42 18.07 19.08
CA LYS A 554 -21.89 18.02 19.16
C LYS A 554 -22.57 18.68 17.97
N GLU A 555 -21.99 19.76 17.46
CA GLU A 555 -22.55 20.56 16.35
C GLU A 555 -22.28 19.91 15.00
N ASN A 556 -21.18 19.16 14.88
CA ASN A 556 -20.72 18.56 13.62
C ASN A 556 -20.94 17.04 13.54
N THR A 557 -21.49 16.41 14.59
CA THR A 557 -21.88 14.99 14.62
C THR A 557 -23.21 14.81 15.34
N ALA A 558 -23.67 13.55 15.46
CA ALA A 558 -24.83 13.27 16.31
C ALA A 558 -24.51 13.57 17.80
N PRO A 559 -25.42 14.26 18.53
CA PRO A 559 -25.15 14.73 19.91
C PRO A 559 -24.69 13.66 20.89
N TYR A 560 -25.04 12.41 20.70
CA TYR A 560 -24.62 11.32 21.59
C TYR A 560 -23.14 10.90 21.39
N LYS A 561 -22.49 11.35 20.30
CA LYS A 561 -21.10 11.00 19.93
C LYS A 561 -20.04 11.86 20.61
N TYR A 562 -20.39 13.04 21.17
CA TYR A 562 -19.39 13.93 21.71
C TYR A 562 -18.56 13.30 22.83
N PRO A 563 -17.26 13.60 22.93
CA PRO A 563 -16.41 13.06 23.99
C PRO A 563 -16.80 13.65 25.35
N ARG A 564 -17.23 12.80 26.29
CA ARG A 564 -17.51 13.22 27.65
C ARG A 564 -16.24 13.42 28.45
N VAL A 565 -15.18 12.75 28.08
CA VAL A 565 -13.86 12.88 28.68
C VAL A 565 -12.91 13.43 27.59
N VAL A 566 -12.25 14.55 27.90
CA VAL A 566 -11.21 15.14 27.03
C VAL A 566 -9.93 15.25 27.85
N VAL A 567 -8.85 14.68 27.33
CA VAL A 567 -7.51 14.69 27.95
C VAL A 567 -6.52 15.28 26.97
N PHE A 568 -5.75 16.25 27.41
CA PHE A 568 -4.61 16.74 26.63
C PHE A 568 -3.35 15.99 27.03
N CYS A 569 -2.53 15.63 26.06
CA CYS A 569 -1.30 14.85 26.25
C CYS A 569 -0.21 15.32 25.30
N ASP A 570 1.05 15.04 25.64
CA ASP A 570 2.22 15.43 24.82
C ASP A 570 2.37 14.54 23.59
N SER A 571 1.93 13.29 23.68
CA SER A 571 1.98 12.31 22.58
C SER A 571 0.94 11.21 22.79
N LEU A 572 0.54 10.55 21.70
CA LEU A 572 -0.31 9.37 21.74
C LEU A 572 0.50 8.08 21.67
N PRO A 573 0.09 7.01 22.38
CA PRO A 573 0.70 5.70 22.24
C PRO A 573 0.46 5.16 20.84
N LYS A 574 1.53 4.72 20.17
CA LYS A 574 1.49 4.23 18.79
C LYS A 574 2.14 2.87 18.65
N THR A 575 1.64 2.09 17.70
CA THR A 575 2.34 0.90 17.22
C THR A 575 3.62 1.31 16.49
N ILE A 576 4.51 0.36 16.25
CA ILE A 576 5.71 0.57 15.44
C ILE A 576 5.36 1.11 14.03
N SER A 577 4.15 0.81 13.53
CA SER A 577 3.65 1.33 12.24
C SER A 577 3.07 2.74 12.30
N GLY A 578 3.05 3.37 13.48
CA GLY A 578 2.51 4.72 13.67
C GLY A 578 1.00 4.78 13.94
N LYS A 579 0.29 3.63 14.00
CA LYS A 579 -1.14 3.59 14.31
C LYS A 579 -1.38 3.81 15.81
N ILE A 580 -2.39 4.58 16.16
CA ILE A 580 -2.77 4.85 17.54
C ILE A 580 -3.22 3.55 18.22
N MET A 581 -2.67 3.27 19.39
CA MET A 581 -3.03 2.13 20.22
C MET A 581 -4.17 2.54 21.16
N ARG A 582 -5.44 2.43 20.68
CA ARG A 582 -6.62 2.90 21.43
C ARG A 582 -6.79 2.19 22.77
N ASN A 583 -6.37 0.94 22.89
CA ASN A 583 -6.38 0.19 24.13
C ASN A 583 -5.39 0.71 25.21
N LYS A 584 -4.53 1.66 24.85
CA LYS A 584 -3.58 2.33 25.76
C LYS A 584 -3.88 3.82 25.98
N LEU A 585 -4.99 4.32 25.44
CA LEU A 585 -5.44 5.68 25.63
C LEU A 585 -6.11 5.92 26.98
#